data_6a48583fc36201218f6896d5a2308d9b
#
_entry.id   6a48583fc36201218f6896d5a2308d9b
#
_cell.length_a   1.000
_cell.length_b   1.000
_cell.length_c   1.000
_cell.angle_alpha   90.00
_cell.angle_beta   90.00
_cell.angle_gamma   90.00
#
_symmetry.space_group_name_H-M   'P 1'
#
loop_
_entity.id
_entity.type
_entity.pdbx_description
1 polymer ?
#
loop_
_entity_poly.entity_id
_entity_poly.type
_entity_poly.pdbx_seq_one_letter_code
_entity_poly.pdbx_strand_id
1 'polypeptide(L)'
;MPLILPELEDYKGHNGKAPLENATEWKQYNKNGVKGVRETSTMPGSAGSSWYYLRYIDPHNDKQLADPELIKHWMPVDLYVGGPEHAVGHLMYSRIWNNYLYDKGIVACKEPFKKLVHQGMILGENGIKMGKRFPEYVVNPSDIVKKYGADTLRLYEMFMGPLEQSKPWSMAG
;
A
#
# COMPACT_ATOMS: atom_id res chain seq x y z
N MET A 1 -2.92 20.71 -14.90
CA MET A 1 -3.33 21.48 -13.71
C MET A 1 -3.75 20.50 -12.64
N PRO A 2 -3.35 20.70 -11.37
CA PRO A 2 -3.81 19.87 -10.29
C PRO A 2 -5.34 19.99 -10.13
N LEU A 3 -6.00 18.90 -9.75
CA LEU A 3 -7.39 18.89 -9.38
C LEU A 3 -7.52 19.39 -7.94
N ILE A 4 -8.12 20.54 -7.77
CA ILE A 4 -8.35 21.12 -6.43
C ILE A 4 -9.72 20.65 -5.95
N LEU A 5 -9.76 20.09 -4.73
CA LEU A 5 -11.01 19.73 -4.08
C LEU A 5 -11.72 20.98 -3.53
N PRO A 6 -13.06 21.02 -3.55
CA PRO A 6 -13.81 22.15 -3.02
C PRO A 6 -13.84 22.12 -1.49
N GLU A 7 -14.01 23.27 -0.89
CA GLU A 7 -14.44 23.33 0.52
C GLU A 7 -15.92 22.93 0.60
N LEU A 8 -16.27 22.21 1.66
CA LEU A 8 -17.62 21.72 1.92
C LEU A 8 -18.09 22.23 3.28
N GLU A 9 -19.37 22.56 3.38
CA GLU A 9 -20.01 22.89 4.66
C GLU A 9 -20.11 21.65 5.56
N ASP A 10 -20.30 20.48 4.96
CA ASP A 10 -20.36 19.20 5.67
C ASP A 10 -19.46 18.16 4.98
N TYR A 11 -18.48 17.65 5.72
CA TYR A 11 -17.53 16.62 5.29
C TYR A 11 -17.98 15.20 5.65
N LYS A 12 -19.19 15.03 6.17
CA LYS A 12 -19.76 13.72 6.48
C LYS A 12 -20.45 13.14 5.25
N GLY A 13 -20.24 11.86 5.02
CA GLY A 13 -21.03 11.12 4.04
C GLY A 13 -22.41 10.79 4.59
N HIS A 14 -23.44 10.95 3.80
CA HIS A 14 -24.81 10.63 4.14
C HIS A 14 -25.38 9.57 3.22
N ASN A 15 -26.14 8.62 3.76
CA ASN A 15 -26.82 7.57 2.98
C ASN A 15 -25.89 6.79 2.04
N GLY A 16 -24.64 6.52 2.48
CA GLY A 16 -23.65 5.80 1.67
C GLY A 16 -23.03 6.61 0.54
N LYS A 17 -23.30 7.91 0.45
CA LYS A 17 -22.71 8.81 -0.55
C LYS A 17 -21.47 9.49 0.00
N ALA A 18 -20.49 9.72 -0.85
CA ALA A 18 -19.29 10.47 -0.51
C ALA A 18 -19.62 11.96 -0.20
N PRO A 19 -18.88 12.64 0.68
CA PRO A 19 -19.10 14.06 0.96
C PRO A 19 -19.06 14.95 -0.29
N LEU A 20 -18.21 14.65 -1.27
CA LEU A 20 -18.10 15.38 -2.55
C LEU A 20 -19.36 15.31 -3.41
N GLU A 21 -20.31 14.40 -3.11
CA GLU A 21 -21.62 14.40 -3.77
C GLU A 21 -22.39 15.71 -3.54
N ASN A 22 -22.14 16.38 -2.42
CA ASN A 22 -22.76 17.66 -2.09
C ASN A 22 -22.16 18.84 -2.86
N ALA A 23 -21.00 18.67 -3.48
CA ALA A 23 -20.33 19.71 -4.29
C ALA A 23 -20.89 19.77 -5.71
N THR A 24 -22.14 20.22 -5.86
CA THR A 24 -22.89 20.17 -7.13
C THR A 24 -22.21 20.89 -8.29
N GLU A 25 -21.66 22.07 -8.06
CA GLU A 25 -20.93 22.83 -9.08
C GLU A 25 -19.59 22.18 -9.42
N TRP A 26 -18.83 21.76 -8.42
CA TRP A 26 -17.54 21.09 -8.60
C TRP A 26 -17.67 19.78 -9.38
N LYS A 27 -18.75 19.04 -9.20
CA LYS A 27 -19.02 17.80 -9.95
C LYS A 27 -19.12 18.03 -11.45
N GLN A 28 -19.60 19.18 -11.88
CA GLN A 28 -19.77 19.46 -13.30
C GLN A 28 -18.40 19.68 -13.96
N TYR A 29 -18.12 18.92 -14.98
CA TYR A 29 -16.93 19.08 -15.81
C TYR A 29 -17.33 19.67 -17.17
N ASN A 30 -16.77 20.82 -17.50
CA ASN A 30 -16.94 21.40 -18.80
C ASN A 30 -15.63 22.08 -19.21
N LYS A 31 -14.87 21.42 -20.07
CA LYS A 31 -13.58 21.93 -20.54
C LYS A 31 -13.30 21.45 -21.96
N ASN A 32 -12.85 22.37 -22.81
CA ASN A 32 -12.49 22.09 -24.22
C ASN A 32 -13.61 21.36 -25.00
N GLY A 33 -14.87 21.75 -24.77
CA GLY A 33 -16.04 21.14 -25.43
C GLY A 33 -16.45 19.77 -24.85
N VAL A 34 -15.71 19.22 -23.91
CA VAL A 34 -16.05 17.97 -23.22
C VAL A 34 -16.89 18.29 -21.99
N LYS A 35 -18.08 17.72 -21.92
CA LYS A 35 -18.99 17.80 -20.77
C LYS A 35 -19.03 16.47 -20.07
N GLY A 36 -19.06 16.47 -18.73
CA GLY A 36 -19.12 15.27 -17.93
C GLY A 36 -19.42 15.56 -16.46
N VAL A 37 -19.45 14.52 -15.66
CA VAL A 37 -19.59 14.59 -14.20
C VAL A 37 -18.35 13.97 -13.58
N ARG A 38 -17.73 14.67 -12.62
CA ARG A 38 -16.59 14.12 -11.89
C ARG A 38 -17.04 13.02 -10.95
N GLU A 39 -16.21 12.00 -10.82
CA GLU A 39 -16.33 11.01 -9.78
C GLU A 39 -16.14 11.66 -8.39
N THR A 40 -17.00 11.32 -7.46
CA THR A 40 -17.04 11.90 -6.12
C THR A 40 -16.48 10.98 -5.05
N SER A 41 -16.37 9.68 -5.33
CA SER A 41 -15.66 8.75 -4.47
C SER A 41 -14.16 8.81 -4.72
N THR A 42 -13.39 8.70 -3.66
CA THR A 42 -11.95 8.54 -3.74
C THR A 42 -11.59 7.06 -3.72
N MET A 43 -10.45 6.71 -4.29
CA MET A 43 -9.91 5.36 -4.16
C MET A 43 -9.79 5.00 -2.68
N PRO A 44 -10.43 3.93 -2.18
CA PRO A 44 -10.46 3.62 -0.75
C PRO A 44 -9.06 3.22 -0.27
N GLY A 45 -8.50 4.03 0.60
CA GLY A 45 -7.17 3.82 1.19
C GLY A 45 -6.04 3.72 0.16
N SER A 46 -4.83 3.68 0.62
CA SER A 46 -3.63 3.17 -0.09
C SER A 46 -3.34 3.63 -1.52
N ALA A 47 -3.94 4.73 -2.01
CA ALA A 47 -3.67 5.22 -3.37
C ALA A 47 -2.19 5.52 -3.60
N GLY A 48 -1.52 6.18 -2.66
CA GLY A 48 -0.08 6.46 -2.72
C GLY A 48 0.76 5.19 -2.66
N SER A 49 0.41 4.24 -1.79
CA SER A 49 1.13 2.98 -1.64
C SER A 49 0.97 2.03 -2.84
N SER A 50 0.02 2.30 -3.72
CA SER A 50 -0.21 1.47 -4.92
C SER A 50 0.86 1.61 -5.99
N TRP A 51 1.67 2.66 -5.95
CA TRP A 51 2.71 2.94 -6.94
C TRP A 51 4.05 3.39 -6.33
N TYR A 52 4.21 3.29 -5.01
CA TYR A 52 5.41 3.75 -4.31
C TYR A 52 6.70 3.13 -4.85
N TYR A 53 6.66 1.87 -5.28
CA TYR A 53 7.81 1.16 -5.84
C TYR A 53 8.36 1.82 -7.10
N LEU A 54 7.51 2.50 -7.89
CA LEU A 54 7.96 3.32 -9.02
C LEU A 54 8.60 4.62 -8.54
N ARG A 55 8.00 5.29 -7.56
CA ARG A 55 8.57 6.52 -7.00
C ARG A 55 9.93 6.28 -6.32
N TYR A 56 10.14 5.12 -5.70
CA TYR A 56 11.41 4.78 -5.07
C TYR A 56 12.58 4.65 -6.04
N ILE A 57 12.31 4.42 -7.32
CA ILE A 57 13.35 4.40 -8.37
C ILE A 57 14.01 5.77 -8.52
N ASP A 58 13.23 6.84 -8.38
CA ASP A 58 13.70 8.22 -8.56
C ASP A 58 12.92 9.18 -7.62
N PRO A 59 13.20 9.12 -6.30
CA PRO A 59 12.37 9.76 -5.29
C PRO A 59 12.42 11.28 -5.29
N HIS A 60 13.47 11.87 -5.85
CA HIS A 60 13.67 13.32 -5.89
C HIS A 60 13.23 13.99 -7.20
N ASN A 61 12.63 13.22 -8.11
CA ASN A 61 12.15 13.76 -9.38
C ASN A 61 10.88 14.59 -9.18
N ASP A 62 10.96 15.88 -9.39
CA ASP A 62 9.86 16.84 -9.26
C ASP A 62 9.09 17.09 -10.57
N LYS A 63 9.57 16.54 -11.70
CA LYS A 63 9.01 16.78 -13.03
C LYS A 63 8.09 15.65 -13.50
N GLN A 64 8.39 14.42 -13.09
CA GLN A 64 7.66 13.24 -13.54
C GLN A 64 7.66 12.15 -12.44
N LEU A 65 6.92 11.08 -12.68
CA LEU A 65 6.77 9.94 -11.75
C LEU A 65 8.12 9.35 -11.34
N ALA A 66 8.98 9.10 -12.30
CA ALA A 66 10.39 8.74 -12.20
C ALA A 66 11.01 8.85 -13.59
N ASP A 67 12.33 8.90 -13.70
CA ASP A 67 13.02 8.92 -15.00
C ASP A 67 12.69 7.65 -15.81
N PRO A 68 12.26 7.77 -17.09
CA PRO A 68 11.86 6.63 -17.92
C PRO A 68 12.95 5.59 -18.13
N GLU A 69 14.21 5.98 -18.24
CA GLU A 69 15.32 5.03 -18.41
C GLU A 69 15.61 4.28 -17.11
N LEU A 70 15.46 4.94 -15.95
CA LEU A 70 15.54 4.28 -14.66
C LEU A 70 14.37 3.29 -14.45
N ILE A 71 13.14 3.68 -14.83
CA ILE A 71 11.99 2.76 -14.79
C ILE A 71 12.26 1.53 -15.66
N LYS A 72 12.73 1.72 -16.87
CA LYS A 72 13.03 0.62 -17.81
C LYS A 72 14.14 -0.30 -17.29
N HIS A 73 15.12 0.25 -16.57
CA HIS A 73 16.22 -0.51 -15.99
C HIS A 73 15.79 -1.34 -14.77
N TRP A 74 14.99 -0.73 -13.85
CA TRP A 74 14.67 -1.34 -12.58
C TRP A 74 13.38 -2.16 -12.56
N MET A 75 12.46 -1.93 -13.51
CA MET A 75 11.21 -2.67 -13.59
C MET A 75 11.27 -3.86 -14.56
N PRO A 76 10.53 -4.94 -14.28
CA PRO A 76 9.71 -5.20 -13.09
C PRO A 76 10.55 -5.52 -11.84
N VAL A 77 9.96 -5.33 -10.66
CA VAL A 77 10.59 -5.68 -9.37
C VAL A 77 10.91 -7.19 -9.33
N ASP A 78 12.14 -7.56 -9.02
CA ASP A 78 12.57 -8.96 -9.07
C ASP A 78 11.97 -9.81 -7.95
N LEU A 79 11.92 -9.28 -6.73
CA LEU A 79 11.37 -9.97 -5.56
C LEU A 79 10.52 -9.00 -4.74
N TYR A 80 9.27 -9.37 -4.51
CA TYR A 80 8.34 -8.62 -3.70
C TYR A 80 7.89 -9.46 -2.50
N VAL A 81 8.12 -8.97 -1.29
CA VAL A 81 7.83 -9.70 -0.05
C VAL A 81 6.73 -8.97 0.72
N GLY A 82 5.69 -9.69 1.08
CA GLY A 82 4.59 -9.11 1.83
C GLY A 82 3.55 -10.14 2.24
N GLY A 83 2.79 -9.86 3.30
CA GLY A 83 1.77 -10.77 3.81
C GLY A 83 0.63 -11.01 2.83
N PRO A 84 -0.05 -12.18 2.92
CA PRO A 84 -1.17 -12.53 2.04
C PRO A 84 -2.39 -11.61 2.21
N GLU A 85 -2.50 -10.89 3.31
CA GLU A 85 -3.56 -9.90 3.56
C GLU A 85 -3.55 -8.73 2.56
N HIS A 86 -2.43 -8.52 1.88
CA HIS A 86 -2.30 -7.47 0.87
C HIS A 86 -2.78 -7.89 -0.53
N ALA A 87 -3.16 -9.16 -0.74
CA ALA A 87 -3.52 -9.70 -2.04
C ALA A 87 -4.72 -8.96 -2.67
N VAL A 88 -5.79 -8.74 -1.90
CA VAL A 88 -7.02 -8.08 -2.39
C VAL A 88 -6.91 -6.54 -2.36
N GLY A 89 -6.08 -5.99 -1.49
CA GLY A 89 -5.87 -4.55 -1.37
C GLY A 89 -4.71 -4.06 -2.24
N HIS A 90 -3.56 -3.91 -1.61
CA HIS A 90 -2.36 -3.31 -2.20
C HIS A 90 -1.93 -3.95 -3.53
N LEU A 91 -1.87 -5.27 -3.62
CA LEU A 91 -1.39 -5.96 -4.83
C LEU A 91 -2.33 -5.80 -6.02
N MET A 92 -3.65 -5.80 -5.77
CA MET A 92 -4.63 -5.54 -6.81
C MET A 92 -4.54 -4.10 -7.32
N TYR A 93 -4.48 -3.12 -6.41
CA TYR A 93 -4.34 -1.72 -6.78
C TYR A 93 -3.03 -1.43 -7.49
N SER A 94 -1.92 -2.03 -7.07
CA SER A 94 -0.63 -1.90 -7.76
C SER A 94 -0.72 -2.37 -9.20
N ARG A 95 -1.41 -3.48 -9.48
CA ARG A 95 -1.63 -3.98 -10.83
C ARG A 95 -2.54 -3.09 -11.66
N ILE A 96 -3.61 -2.53 -11.06
CA ILE A 96 -4.49 -1.57 -11.74
C ILE A 96 -3.69 -0.35 -12.19
N TRP A 97 -2.91 0.26 -11.29
CA TRP A 97 -2.06 1.40 -11.62
C TRP A 97 -0.99 1.05 -12.64
N ASN A 98 -0.30 -0.06 -12.46
CA ASN A 98 0.76 -0.48 -13.38
C ASN A 98 0.23 -0.76 -14.79
N ASN A 99 -0.93 -1.42 -14.93
CA ASN A 99 -1.56 -1.66 -16.22
C ASN A 99 -1.95 -0.34 -16.91
N TYR A 100 -2.53 0.59 -16.16
CA TYR A 100 -2.85 1.91 -16.69
C TYR A 100 -1.58 2.65 -17.18
N LEU A 101 -0.52 2.63 -16.39
CA LEU A 101 0.75 3.25 -16.76
C LEU A 101 1.41 2.55 -17.96
N TYR A 102 1.25 1.23 -18.07
CA TYR A 102 1.69 0.46 -19.25
C TYR A 102 0.93 0.90 -20.51
N ASP A 103 -0.39 1.01 -20.44
CA ASP A 103 -1.22 1.47 -21.57
C ASP A 103 -0.90 2.91 -21.98
N LYS A 104 -0.36 3.72 -21.06
CA LYS A 104 0.14 5.07 -21.34
C LYS A 104 1.61 5.11 -21.81
N GLY A 105 2.28 3.97 -21.91
CA GLY A 105 3.70 3.88 -22.30
C GLY A 105 4.69 4.42 -21.28
N ILE A 106 4.27 4.56 -20.02
CA ILE A 106 5.12 5.07 -18.92
C ILE A 106 5.98 3.96 -18.32
N VAL A 107 5.42 2.75 -18.20
CA VAL A 107 6.16 1.55 -17.79
C VAL A 107 6.20 0.52 -18.93
N ALA A 108 7.27 -0.28 -18.99
CA ALA A 108 7.48 -1.25 -20.07
C ALA A 108 6.92 -2.65 -19.77
N CYS A 109 6.43 -2.90 -18.57
CA CYS A 109 5.96 -4.21 -18.12
C CYS A 109 4.52 -4.14 -17.59
N LYS A 110 3.69 -5.14 -17.95
CA LYS A 110 2.32 -5.27 -17.43
C LYS A 110 2.28 -5.76 -16.00
N GLU A 111 3.12 -6.74 -15.65
CA GLU A 111 3.21 -7.27 -14.31
C GLU A 111 4.34 -6.57 -13.54
N PRO A 112 4.03 -5.87 -12.44
CA PRO A 112 5.04 -5.10 -11.71
C PRO A 112 6.02 -5.96 -10.90
N PHE A 113 5.66 -7.20 -10.52
CA PHE A 113 6.42 -8.05 -9.63
C PHE A 113 6.70 -9.41 -10.28
N LYS A 114 8.00 -9.74 -10.49
CA LYS A 114 8.40 -11.04 -11.08
C LYS A 114 8.13 -12.21 -10.15
N LYS A 115 8.43 -12.02 -8.87
CA LYS A 115 8.27 -13.04 -7.83
C LYS A 115 7.67 -12.43 -6.58
N LEU A 116 6.56 -13.01 -6.12
CA LEU A 116 5.90 -12.65 -4.88
C LEU A 116 6.16 -13.75 -3.85
N VAL A 117 6.60 -13.36 -2.67
CA VAL A 117 6.76 -14.24 -1.52
C VAL A 117 5.89 -13.73 -0.37
N HIS A 118 4.95 -14.57 0.04
CA HIS A 118 4.14 -14.28 1.21
C HIS A 118 4.83 -14.78 2.47
N GLN A 119 5.02 -13.88 3.43
CA GLN A 119 5.50 -14.24 4.76
C GLN A 119 4.33 -14.66 5.64
N GLY A 120 4.60 -15.61 6.53
CA GLY A 120 3.68 -15.96 7.61
C GLY A 120 3.57 -14.83 8.65
N MET A 121 2.59 -14.95 9.50
CA MET A 121 2.30 -13.97 10.55
C MET A 121 2.92 -14.41 11.87
N ILE A 122 3.54 -13.49 12.60
CA ILE A 122 3.90 -13.71 14.00
C ILE A 122 2.63 -13.50 14.83
N LEU A 123 2.19 -14.55 15.47
CA LEU A 123 0.99 -14.58 16.31
C LEU A 123 1.35 -14.32 17.77
N GLY A 124 0.38 -13.93 18.58
CA GLY A 124 0.54 -13.91 20.02
C GLY A 124 0.80 -15.31 20.58
N GLU A 125 1.23 -15.42 21.85
CA GLU A 125 1.43 -16.72 22.51
C GLU A 125 0.18 -17.60 22.55
N ASN A 126 -1.01 -16.97 22.45
CA ASN A 126 -2.29 -17.65 22.31
C ASN A 126 -2.56 -18.20 20.90
N GLY A 127 -1.65 -18.05 19.95
CA GLY A 127 -1.81 -18.48 18.57
C GLY A 127 -2.77 -17.61 17.73
N ILE A 128 -3.19 -16.45 18.24
CA ILE A 128 -4.11 -15.53 17.55
C ILE A 128 -3.33 -14.30 17.05
N LYS A 129 -3.81 -13.70 15.97
CA LYS A 129 -3.24 -12.46 15.43
C LYS A 129 -3.17 -11.38 16.52
N MET A 130 -1.97 -10.82 16.73
CA MET A 130 -1.77 -9.69 17.63
C MET A 130 -2.63 -8.49 17.17
N GLY A 131 -3.29 -7.85 18.13
CA GLY A 131 -4.14 -6.71 17.81
C GLY A 131 -4.88 -6.15 19.02
N LYS A 132 -5.66 -5.10 18.81
CA LYS A 132 -6.36 -4.37 19.87
C LYS A 132 -7.35 -5.22 20.68
N ARG A 133 -7.78 -6.35 20.14
CA ARG A 133 -8.74 -7.24 20.83
C ARG A 133 -8.10 -7.98 22.01
N PHE A 134 -6.81 -8.27 21.90
CA PHE A 134 -6.03 -9.00 22.92
C PHE A 134 -4.69 -8.28 23.12
N PRO A 135 -4.72 -7.07 23.72
CA PRO A 135 -3.52 -6.24 23.87
C PRO A 135 -2.42 -6.88 24.72
N GLU A 136 -2.78 -7.79 25.64
CA GLU A 136 -1.88 -8.52 26.50
C GLU A 136 -0.93 -9.48 25.76
N TYR A 137 -1.32 -9.89 24.54
CA TYR A 137 -0.48 -10.73 23.68
C TYR A 137 0.28 -9.95 22.61
N VAL A 138 0.16 -8.62 22.60
CA VAL A 138 0.88 -7.79 21.65
C VAL A 138 2.31 -7.63 22.10
N VAL A 139 3.25 -8.07 21.27
CA VAL A 139 4.70 -7.89 21.49
C VAL A 139 5.15 -6.66 20.71
N ASN A 140 5.70 -5.69 21.41
CA ASN A 140 6.28 -4.51 20.78
C ASN A 140 7.75 -4.78 20.44
N PRO A 141 8.15 -4.77 19.16
CA PRO A 141 9.53 -5.00 18.76
C PRO A 141 10.53 -4.05 19.44
N SER A 142 10.13 -2.80 19.68
CA SER A 142 11.01 -1.82 20.33
C SER A 142 11.39 -2.19 21.75
N ASP A 143 10.51 -2.85 22.49
CA ASP A 143 10.79 -3.30 23.87
C ASP A 143 11.73 -4.50 23.86
N ILE A 144 11.58 -5.41 22.90
CA ILE A 144 12.48 -6.54 22.70
C ILE A 144 13.87 -6.03 22.28
N VAL A 145 13.95 -5.11 21.33
CA VAL A 145 15.21 -4.50 20.91
C VAL A 145 15.93 -3.78 22.05
N LYS A 146 15.20 -3.06 22.88
CA LYS A 146 15.76 -2.41 24.08
C LYS A 146 16.38 -3.41 25.06
N LYS A 147 15.71 -4.55 25.23
CA LYS A 147 16.10 -5.54 26.25
C LYS A 147 17.19 -6.49 25.76
N TYR A 148 17.14 -6.92 24.52
CA TYR A 148 17.97 -7.99 23.99
C TYR A 148 18.84 -7.60 22.78
N GLY A 149 18.60 -6.45 22.19
CA GLY A 149 19.26 -6.00 20.95
C GLY A 149 18.50 -6.38 19.67
N ALA A 150 18.75 -5.62 18.63
CA ALA A 150 18.09 -5.81 17.33
C ALA A 150 18.50 -7.12 16.64
N ASP A 151 19.77 -7.50 16.75
CA ASP A 151 20.28 -8.71 16.12
C ASP A 151 19.69 -9.96 16.77
N THR A 152 19.51 -9.95 18.09
CA THR A 152 18.84 -11.04 18.82
C THR A 152 17.41 -11.22 18.35
N LEU A 153 16.64 -10.12 18.23
CA LEU A 153 15.28 -10.19 17.71
C LEU A 153 15.24 -10.80 16.30
N ARG A 154 16.09 -10.31 15.40
CA ARG A 154 16.15 -10.79 14.01
C ARG A 154 16.55 -12.26 13.90
N LEU A 155 17.55 -12.67 14.67
CA LEU A 155 17.96 -14.09 14.70
C LEU A 155 16.85 -14.98 15.24
N TYR A 156 16.15 -14.54 16.28
CA TYR A 156 15.03 -15.28 16.85
C TYR A 156 13.88 -15.43 15.83
N GLU A 157 13.50 -14.37 15.14
CA GLU A 157 12.46 -14.43 14.08
C GLU A 157 12.84 -15.44 12.98
N MET A 158 14.10 -15.45 12.55
CA MET A 158 14.58 -16.43 11.57
C MET A 158 14.62 -17.86 12.13
N PHE A 159 14.95 -18.03 13.41
CA PHE A 159 14.99 -19.31 14.08
C PHE A 159 13.60 -19.94 14.25
N MET A 160 12.56 -19.14 14.41
CA MET A 160 11.19 -19.62 14.61
C MET A 160 10.68 -20.58 13.52
N GLY A 161 11.30 -20.60 12.34
CA GLY A 161 11.02 -21.54 11.25
C GLY A 161 10.84 -20.89 9.87
N PRO A 162 10.28 -21.61 8.87
CA PRO A 162 10.15 -21.12 7.49
C PRO A 162 9.39 -19.80 7.39
N LEU A 163 9.83 -18.93 6.48
CA LEU A 163 9.27 -17.57 6.30
C LEU A 163 7.77 -17.57 6.02
N GLU A 164 7.28 -18.52 5.26
CA GLU A 164 5.89 -18.57 4.78
C GLU A 164 4.90 -19.07 5.84
N GLN A 165 5.39 -19.59 6.96
CA GLN A 165 4.54 -20.15 8.02
C GLN A 165 4.25 -19.15 9.12
N SER A 166 2.98 -19.07 9.53
CA SER A 166 2.61 -18.34 10.74
C SER A 166 3.06 -19.08 11.98
N LYS A 167 3.55 -18.34 12.99
CA LYS A 167 4.17 -18.89 14.19
C LYS A 167 3.75 -18.11 15.42
N PRO A 168 3.47 -18.78 16.55
CA PRO A 168 3.24 -18.10 17.81
C PRO A 168 4.57 -17.52 18.35
N TRP A 169 4.50 -16.32 18.85
CA TRP A 169 5.60 -15.75 19.64
C TRP A 169 5.77 -16.52 20.95
N SER A 170 6.99 -16.65 21.43
CA SER A 170 7.29 -17.14 22.78
C SER A 170 8.33 -16.27 23.44
N MET A 171 8.05 -15.84 24.67
CA MET A 171 9.03 -15.10 25.47
C MET A 171 10.09 -16.01 26.10
N ALA A 172 9.88 -17.33 26.08
CA ALA A 172 10.84 -18.31 26.59
C ALA A 172 11.92 -18.67 25.55
N GLY A 173 11.74 -18.29 24.31
CA GLY A 173 12.65 -18.58 23.20
C GLY A 173 13.83 -17.62 23.02
#